data_ea5f4e5b27ae15d32c8122f69e5fa34e
#
_entry.id   ea5f4e5b27ae15d32c8122f69e5fa34e
#
_cell.length_a   1.000
_cell.length_b   1.000
_cell.length_c   1.000
_cell.angle_alpha   90.00
_cell.angle_beta   90.00
_cell.angle_gamma   90.00
#
_symmetry.space_group_name_H-M   'P 1'
#
loop_
_entity.id
_entity.type
_entity.pdbx_description
1 polymer ?
#
loop_
_entity_poly.entity_id
_entity_poly.type
_entity_poly.pdbx_seq_one_letter_code
_entity_poly.pdbx_strand_id
1 'polypeptide(L)'
;MVKKKKIFFLLYSMHVGGVEKSLVNLLSTLSREEYDIHVGLVFPEGDLLPLLPPDVTLHPVTDISQYWNELKQPPLDTICGYIRSGRIIRALAAFFVYLRCKVGRSYYSWVDNFLRGVSGIEQTFDIAVAYAGPSLDIDYYVCYKVKAVQKIGWVHFDISRFGIDRKATRLLYGLYDRIYIVSETGKKIFDQIYLELREKTKVYHNVISVSSVHEQACIGESFCDDYKGKRILTVGRISPEKGQKVAIKALKLLLEKKYDLRWYFVGDGSDMGTCKAMAESLGLNDSVVFLGEKINPYGFMRNCDIYVQPSRHEGYCITLAEALCFSCPVVATRFTGAEDQLINQDKGVVVGMSAEEIASGVELFLT
;
A
#
# COMPACT_ATOMS: atom_id res chain seq x y z
N MET A 1 -29.18 -21.94 13.55
CA MET A 1 -28.07 -21.34 12.79
C MET A 1 -27.30 -20.44 13.73
N VAL A 2 -25.99 -20.59 13.81
CA VAL A 2 -25.13 -19.67 14.57
C VAL A 2 -25.19 -18.31 13.87
N LYS A 3 -25.44 -17.24 14.64
CA LYS A 3 -25.49 -15.88 14.11
C LYS A 3 -24.09 -15.50 13.62
N LYS A 4 -23.95 -15.17 12.33
CA LYS A 4 -22.67 -14.71 11.77
C LYS A 4 -22.26 -13.39 12.41
N LYS A 5 -20.96 -13.22 12.66
CA LYS A 5 -20.39 -11.95 13.13
C LYS A 5 -20.29 -10.96 11.97
N LYS A 6 -20.81 -9.77 12.14
CA LYS A 6 -20.70 -8.70 11.16
C LYS A 6 -19.34 -8.02 11.27
N ILE A 7 -18.56 -8.08 10.22
CA ILE A 7 -17.26 -7.42 10.14
C ILE A 7 -17.27 -6.32 9.06
N PHE A 8 -16.83 -5.13 9.43
CA PHE A 8 -16.78 -3.96 8.54
C PHE A 8 -15.34 -3.51 8.33
N PHE A 9 -14.95 -3.33 7.07
CA PHE A 9 -13.65 -2.79 6.67
C PHE A 9 -13.84 -1.43 6.00
N LEU A 10 -13.05 -0.42 6.38
CA LEU A 10 -13.10 0.90 5.74
C LEU A 10 -11.80 1.19 5.00
N LEU A 11 -11.95 1.56 3.71
CA LEU A 11 -10.87 1.99 2.81
C LEU A 11 -11.27 3.24 2.03
N TYR A 12 -10.31 3.78 1.25
CA TYR A 12 -10.61 4.89 0.33
C TYR A 12 -11.34 4.43 -0.94
N SER A 13 -10.77 3.50 -1.66
CA SER A 13 -11.25 3.01 -2.97
C SER A 13 -10.71 1.60 -3.23
N MET A 14 -10.97 1.06 -4.42
CA MET A 14 -10.44 -0.23 -4.87
C MET A 14 -9.55 -0.08 -6.12
N HIS A 15 -8.80 1.02 -6.24
CA HIS A 15 -7.77 1.14 -7.26
C HIS A 15 -6.63 0.15 -7.06
N VAL A 16 -5.81 -0.09 -8.11
CA VAL A 16 -4.69 -1.03 -8.01
C VAL A 16 -3.66 -0.53 -7.01
N GLY A 17 -3.58 -1.20 -5.87
CA GLY A 17 -2.69 -0.86 -4.76
C GLY A 17 -2.44 -2.05 -3.83
N GLY A 18 -1.39 -1.94 -3.01
CA GLY A 18 -1.04 -3.02 -2.08
C GLY A 18 -2.08 -3.24 -0.99
N VAL A 19 -2.66 -2.17 -0.44
CA VAL A 19 -3.69 -2.25 0.62
C VAL A 19 -4.95 -2.93 0.07
N GLU A 20 -5.39 -2.53 -1.11
CA GLU A 20 -6.58 -3.03 -1.78
C GLU A 20 -6.42 -4.51 -2.18
N LYS A 21 -5.28 -4.89 -2.76
CA LYS A 21 -4.94 -6.30 -3.04
C LYS A 21 -4.90 -7.14 -1.76
N SER A 22 -4.32 -6.60 -0.69
CA SER A 22 -4.29 -7.24 0.62
C SER A 22 -5.70 -7.50 1.16
N LEU A 23 -6.63 -6.54 0.98
CA LEU A 23 -8.02 -6.74 1.38
C LEU A 23 -8.68 -7.86 0.56
N VAL A 24 -8.58 -7.83 -0.77
CA VAL A 24 -9.16 -8.89 -1.64
C VAL A 24 -8.68 -10.26 -1.18
N ASN A 25 -7.36 -10.42 -0.96
CA ASN A 25 -6.78 -11.67 -0.48
C ASN A 25 -7.30 -12.06 0.92
N LEU A 26 -7.35 -11.11 1.87
CA LEU A 26 -7.89 -11.36 3.20
C LEU A 26 -9.35 -11.81 3.13
N LEU A 27 -10.18 -11.10 2.36
CA LEU A 27 -11.59 -11.42 2.22
C LEU A 27 -11.81 -12.81 1.61
N SER A 28 -10.94 -13.28 0.72
CA SER A 28 -11.04 -14.62 0.15
C SER A 28 -10.81 -15.74 1.17
N THR A 29 -10.12 -15.46 2.27
CA THR A 29 -9.77 -16.46 3.31
C THR A 29 -10.74 -16.45 4.50
N LEU A 30 -11.55 -15.41 4.66
CA LEU A 30 -12.51 -15.33 5.76
C LEU A 30 -13.68 -16.30 5.54
N SER A 31 -14.00 -17.09 6.57
CA SER A 31 -15.11 -18.04 6.54
C SER A 31 -16.46 -17.33 6.38
N ARG A 32 -17.20 -17.68 5.33
CA ARG A 32 -18.57 -17.19 5.08
C ARG A 32 -19.61 -17.79 6.00
N GLU A 33 -19.27 -18.84 6.71
CA GLU A 33 -20.14 -19.43 7.73
C GLU A 33 -20.08 -18.63 9.05
N GLU A 34 -18.90 -18.02 9.33
CA GLU A 34 -18.65 -17.28 10.56
C GLU A 34 -18.89 -15.78 10.42
N TYR A 35 -18.62 -15.20 9.22
CA TYR A 35 -18.63 -13.76 9.01
C TYR A 35 -19.64 -13.32 7.96
N ASP A 36 -20.35 -12.23 8.27
CA ASP A 36 -21.11 -11.39 7.35
C ASP A 36 -20.22 -10.16 7.06
N ILE A 37 -19.73 -10.05 5.82
CA ILE A 37 -18.64 -9.12 5.46
C ILE A 37 -19.19 -7.87 4.81
N HIS A 38 -18.79 -6.72 5.34
CA HIS A 38 -19.14 -5.40 4.87
C HIS A 38 -17.88 -4.59 4.54
N VAL A 39 -17.87 -3.89 3.40
CA VAL A 39 -16.78 -3.01 2.98
C VAL A 39 -17.30 -1.61 2.77
N GLY A 40 -16.77 -0.65 3.51
CA GLY A 40 -17.00 0.77 3.33
C GLY A 40 -15.96 1.38 2.39
N LEU A 41 -16.42 2.14 1.41
CA LEU A 41 -15.54 2.86 0.48
C LEU A 41 -15.88 4.35 0.49
N VAL A 42 -14.87 5.19 0.67
CA VAL A 42 -15.00 6.65 0.54
C VAL A 42 -15.30 7.03 -0.91
N PHE A 43 -14.62 6.36 -1.83
CA PHE A 43 -14.85 6.41 -3.27
C PHE A 43 -15.17 4.99 -3.73
N PRO A 44 -16.44 4.67 -4.07
CA PRO A 44 -16.86 3.32 -4.47
C PRO A 44 -16.48 3.03 -5.92
N GLU A 45 -15.18 3.06 -6.23
CA GLU A 45 -14.59 2.92 -7.55
C GLU A 45 -13.23 2.20 -7.48
N GLY A 46 -12.72 1.78 -8.63
CA GLY A 46 -11.39 1.19 -8.81
C GLY A 46 -11.42 -0.19 -9.48
N ASP A 47 -10.30 -0.53 -10.14
CA ASP A 47 -10.17 -1.72 -10.98
C ASP A 47 -10.24 -3.05 -10.20
N LEU A 48 -9.97 -3.01 -8.90
CA LEU A 48 -10.07 -4.18 -8.03
C LEU A 48 -11.48 -4.37 -7.42
N LEU A 49 -12.41 -3.43 -7.63
CA LEU A 49 -13.78 -3.53 -7.12
C LEU A 49 -14.50 -4.80 -7.61
N PRO A 50 -14.39 -5.20 -8.89
CA PRO A 50 -15.00 -6.44 -9.40
C PRO A 50 -14.38 -7.72 -8.82
N LEU A 51 -13.21 -7.63 -8.18
CA LEU A 51 -12.53 -8.77 -7.55
C LEU A 51 -12.97 -9.03 -6.11
N LEU A 52 -13.79 -8.13 -5.54
CA LEU A 52 -14.40 -8.40 -4.25
C LEU A 52 -15.37 -9.60 -4.37
N PRO A 53 -15.40 -10.49 -3.37
CA PRO A 53 -16.34 -11.60 -3.37
C PRO A 53 -17.79 -11.09 -3.48
N PRO A 54 -18.66 -11.76 -4.26
CA PRO A 54 -19.99 -11.26 -4.62
C PRO A 54 -20.97 -11.19 -3.42
N ASP A 55 -20.64 -11.84 -2.32
CA ASP A 55 -21.40 -11.86 -1.08
C ASP A 55 -21.01 -10.75 -0.09
N VAL A 56 -20.05 -9.89 -0.46
CA VAL A 56 -19.64 -8.72 0.34
C VAL A 56 -20.67 -7.59 0.19
N THR A 57 -21.14 -7.06 1.30
CA THR A 57 -22.03 -5.89 1.30
C THR A 57 -21.21 -4.61 1.21
N LEU A 58 -21.43 -3.81 0.16
CA LEU A 58 -20.75 -2.52 -0.02
C LEU A 58 -21.53 -1.39 0.66
N HIS A 59 -20.80 -0.51 1.35
CA HIS A 59 -21.30 0.71 1.97
C HIS A 59 -20.58 1.93 1.37
N PRO A 60 -21.23 2.73 0.53
CA PRO A 60 -20.66 4.01 0.12
C PRO A 60 -20.55 4.95 1.33
N VAL A 61 -19.33 5.39 1.66
CA VAL A 61 -19.06 6.33 2.76
C VAL A 61 -18.69 7.69 2.17
N THR A 62 -19.56 8.16 1.26
CA THR A 62 -19.34 9.37 0.47
C THR A 62 -19.37 10.66 1.30
N ASP A 63 -19.87 10.61 2.51
CA ASP A 63 -19.86 11.75 3.44
C ASP A 63 -18.42 12.23 3.77
N ILE A 64 -17.42 11.36 3.72
CA ILE A 64 -16.00 11.75 3.85
C ILE A 64 -15.52 12.45 2.58
N SER A 65 -15.92 11.93 1.40
CA SER A 65 -15.43 12.43 0.12
C SER A 65 -15.81 13.88 -0.16
N GLN A 66 -16.92 14.36 0.39
CA GLN A 66 -17.32 15.77 0.26
C GLN A 66 -16.32 16.76 0.90
N TYR A 67 -15.51 16.28 1.86
CA TYR A 67 -14.46 17.07 2.51
C TYR A 67 -13.06 16.67 2.05
N TRP A 68 -12.94 15.95 0.93
CA TRP A 68 -11.65 15.43 0.45
C TRP A 68 -10.61 16.52 0.26
N ASN A 69 -11.01 17.63 -0.36
CA ASN A 69 -10.10 18.76 -0.58
C ASN A 69 -9.63 19.36 0.74
N GLU A 70 -10.54 19.60 1.68
CA GLU A 70 -10.23 20.14 2.99
C GLU A 70 -9.34 19.23 3.82
N LEU A 71 -9.49 17.90 3.68
CA LEU A 71 -8.73 16.91 4.44
C LEU A 71 -7.34 16.64 3.83
N LYS A 72 -7.18 16.76 2.51
CA LYS A 72 -5.93 16.38 1.81
C LYS A 72 -5.10 17.57 1.35
N GLN A 73 -5.68 18.76 1.22
CA GLN A 73 -4.95 19.97 0.89
C GLN A 73 -4.29 20.61 2.15
N PRO A 74 -3.23 21.41 1.97
CA PRO A 74 -2.75 22.27 3.04
C PRO A 74 -3.87 23.15 3.59
N PRO A 75 -4.02 23.30 4.91
CA PRO A 75 -5.10 24.10 5.51
C PRO A 75 -5.18 25.55 5.00
N LEU A 76 -4.05 26.17 4.67
CA LEU A 76 -4.02 27.52 4.11
C LEU A 76 -4.69 27.59 2.73
N ASP A 77 -4.54 26.56 1.89
CA ASP A 77 -5.18 26.52 0.57
C ASP A 77 -6.70 26.41 0.70
N THR A 78 -7.18 25.62 1.66
CA THR A 78 -8.61 25.55 2.02
C THR A 78 -9.14 26.91 2.48
N ILE A 79 -8.43 27.59 3.38
CA ILE A 79 -8.81 28.91 3.89
C ILE A 79 -8.86 29.93 2.75
N CYS A 80 -7.84 29.98 1.89
CA CYS A 80 -7.80 30.82 0.71
C CYS A 80 -8.95 30.52 -0.27
N GLY A 81 -9.28 29.23 -0.46
CA GLY A 81 -10.42 28.79 -1.26
C GLY A 81 -11.76 29.32 -0.73
N TYR A 82 -11.96 29.30 0.59
CA TYR A 82 -13.15 29.86 1.21
C TYR A 82 -13.22 31.38 1.04
N ILE A 83 -12.11 32.11 1.18
CA ILE A 83 -12.05 33.57 0.94
C ILE A 83 -12.42 33.86 -0.53
N ARG A 84 -11.80 33.19 -1.49
CA ARG A 84 -12.07 33.39 -2.92
C ARG A 84 -13.52 33.10 -3.30
N SER A 85 -14.17 32.15 -2.62
CA SER A 85 -15.58 31.80 -2.84
C SER A 85 -16.57 32.65 -2.02
N GLY A 86 -16.11 33.68 -1.34
CA GLY A 86 -16.95 34.57 -0.52
C GLY A 86 -17.44 33.97 0.80
N ARG A 87 -16.95 32.78 1.19
CA ARG A 87 -17.36 32.06 2.40
C ARG A 87 -16.54 32.54 3.63
N ILE A 88 -16.58 33.85 3.92
CA ILE A 88 -15.69 34.49 4.91
C ILE A 88 -15.83 33.87 6.30
N ILE A 89 -17.07 33.59 6.76
CA ILE A 89 -17.30 32.98 8.09
C ILE A 89 -16.62 31.59 8.18
N ARG A 90 -16.71 30.78 7.13
CA ARG A 90 -16.02 29.48 7.07
C ARG A 90 -14.50 29.64 7.04
N ALA A 91 -13.99 30.64 6.33
CA ALA A 91 -12.56 30.96 6.30
C ALA A 91 -12.04 31.30 7.69
N LEU A 92 -12.74 32.20 8.43
CA LEU A 92 -12.39 32.56 9.78
C LEU A 92 -12.43 31.39 10.75
N ALA A 93 -13.49 30.56 10.71
CA ALA A 93 -13.60 29.36 11.52
C ALA A 93 -12.44 28.39 11.24
N ALA A 94 -12.16 28.10 9.97
CA ALA A 94 -11.06 27.23 9.55
C ALA A 94 -9.69 27.81 9.97
N PHE A 95 -9.50 29.13 9.93
CA PHE A 95 -8.27 29.78 10.38
C PHE A 95 -8.04 29.58 11.89
N PHE A 96 -9.05 29.74 12.72
CA PHE A 96 -8.92 29.45 14.16
C PHE A 96 -8.63 27.99 14.45
N VAL A 97 -9.26 27.06 13.72
CA VAL A 97 -8.94 25.63 13.83
C VAL A 97 -7.50 25.36 13.41
N TYR A 98 -7.03 25.99 12.32
CA TYR A 98 -5.64 25.87 11.89
C TYR A 98 -4.64 26.39 12.93
N LEU A 99 -4.91 27.56 13.56
CA LEU A 99 -4.08 28.05 14.66
C LEU A 99 -4.04 27.06 15.82
N ARG A 100 -5.17 26.47 16.18
CA ARG A 100 -5.22 25.40 17.20
C ARG A 100 -4.38 24.19 16.84
N CYS A 101 -4.39 23.78 15.55
CA CYS A 101 -3.53 22.71 15.06
C CYS A 101 -2.04 23.07 15.18
N LYS A 102 -1.65 24.30 14.85
CA LYS A 102 -0.27 24.77 14.97
C LYS A 102 0.21 24.78 16.42
N VAL A 103 -0.58 25.34 17.34
CA VAL A 103 -0.27 25.36 18.79
C VAL A 103 -0.22 23.93 19.34
N GLY A 104 -1.20 23.11 19.01
CA GLY A 104 -1.28 21.70 19.44
C GLY A 104 -0.25 20.79 18.77
N ARG A 105 0.38 21.22 17.67
CA ARG A 105 1.25 20.40 16.80
C ARG A 105 0.57 19.09 16.41
N SER A 106 -0.72 19.18 15.99
CA SER A 106 -1.51 18.04 15.55
C SER A 106 -2.67 18.51 14.68
N TYR A 107 -2.92 17.79 13.60
CA TYR A 107 -4.03 18.03 12.68
C TYR A 107 -5.35 17.35 13.13
N TYR A 108 -5.39 16.72 14.30
CA TYR A 108 -6.61 16.12 14.83
C TYR A 108 -7.79 17.07 14.85
N SER A 109 -7.58 18.32 15.35
CA SER A 109 -8.64 19.33 15.41
C SER A 109 -9.13 19.75 14.01
N TRP A 110 -8.29 19.63 12.98
CA TRP A 110 -8.67 19.90 11.61
C TRP A 110 -9.63 18.83 11.08
N VAL A 111 -9.26 17.57 11.23
CA VAL A 111 -10.11 16.43 10.84
C VAL A 111 -11.42 16.42 11.62
N ASP A 112 -11.37 16.62 12.93
CA ASP A 112 -12.55 16.73 13.79
C ASP A 112 -13.51 17.84 13.35
N ASN A 113 -13.00 19.00 12.95
CA ASN A 113 -13.83 20.13 12.48
C ASN A 113 -14.69 19.76 11.26
N PHE A 114 -14.17 18.96 10.33
CA PHE A 114 -14.89 18.55 9.12
C PHE A 114 -15.73 17.30 9.34
N LEU A 115 -15.22 16.32 10.08
CA LEU A 115 -15.88 15.01 10.20
C LEU A 115 -16.82 14.89 11.41
N ARG A 116 -16.80 15.84 12.36
CA ARG A 116 -17.68 15.80 13.53
C ARG A 116 -19.16 15.78 13.13
N GLY A 117 -19.56 16.56 12.13
CA GLY A 117 -20.92 16.66 11.61
C GLY A 117 -21.34 15.58 10.61
N VAL A 118 -20.38 14.76 10.17
CA VAL A 118 -20.64 13.69 9.19
C VAL A 118 -21.46 12.60 9.81
N SER A 119 -22.40 12.04 9.05
CA SER A 119 -23.24 10.92 9.48
C SER A 119 -22.40 9.66 9.67
N GLY A 120 -22.76 8.84 10.66
CA GLY A 120 -22.19 7.51 10.84
C GLY A 120 -23.01 6.45 10.10
N ILE A 121 -22.47 5.25 10.02
CA ILE A 121 -23.24 4.09 9.54
C ILE A 121 -24.22 3.68 10.64
N GLU A 122 -25.51 3.61 10.30
CA GLU A 122 -26.55 3.27 11.27
C GLU A 122 -26.42 1.83 11.81
N GLN A 123 -25.95 0.93 10.95
CA GLN A 123 -25.74 -0.47 11.30
C GLN A 123 -24.66 -0.64 12.37
N THR A 124 -24.91 -1.57 13.31
CA THR A 124 -23.93 -1.99 14.31
C THR A 124 -23.21 -3.25 13.82
N PHE A 125 -21.89 -3.28 14.04
CA PHE A 125 -21.01 -4.38 13.67
C PHE A 125 -20.44 -5.08 14.91
N ASP A 126 -20.04 -6.33 14.78
CA ASP A 126 -19.27 -7.01 15.82
C ASP A 126 -17.80 -6.53 15.79
N ILE A 127 -17.26 -6.32 14.58
CA ILE A 127 -15.89 -5.86 14.36
C ILE A 127 -15.90 -4.73 13.32
N ALA A 128 -15.19 -3.62 13.59
CA ALA A 128 -14.93 -2.57 12.62
C ALA A 128 -13.43 -2.34 12.47
N VAL A 129 -12.96 -2.29 11.24
CA VAL A 129 -11.54 -2.24 10.89
C VAL A 129 -11.25 -0.97 10.06
N ALA A 130 -10.35 -0.12 10.56
CA ALA A 130 -9.73 0.95 9.77
C ALA A 130 -8.61 0.33 8.95
N TYR A 131 -8.93 -0.14 7.74
CA TYR A 131 -8.01 -0.98 6.97
C TYR A 131 -6.95 -0.16 6.22
N ALA A 132 -7.23 1.08 5.81
CA ALA A 132 -6.27 1.96 5.13
C ALA A 132 -5.42 2.82 6.10
N GLY A 133 -5.08 2.28 7.28
CA GLY A 133 -4.35 3.01 8.32
C GLY A 133 -2.82 2.93 8.24
N PRO A 134 -2.13 3.84 8.97
CA PRO A 134 -2.67 4.99 9.69
C PRO A 134 -3.11 6.12 8.74
N SER A 135 -4.34 6.54 8.89
CA SER A 135 -4.90 7.64 8.12
C SER A 135 -5.94 8.39 8.96
N LEU A 136 -5.70 9.67 9.25
CA LEU A 136 -6.46 10.41 10.25
C LEU A 136 -7.98 10.41 10.00
N ASP A 137 -8.39 10.54 8.75
CA ASP A 137 -9.81 10.58 8.37
C ASP A 137 -10.48 9.19 8.46
N ILE A 138 -9.83 8.14 7.96
CA ILE A 138 -10.31 6.76 8.07
C ILE A 138 -10.37 6.34 9.54
N ASP A 139 -9.26 6.56 10.28
CA ASP A 139 -9.19 6.23 11.71
C ASP A 139 -10.23 7.01 12.51
N TYR A 140 -10.39 8.32 12.25
CA TYR A 140 -11.42 9.14 12.89
C TYR A 140 -12.82 8.57 12.64
N TYR A 141 -13.14 8.24 11.37
CA TYR A 141 -14.46 7.74 11.01
C TYR A 141 -14.77 6.40 11.71
N VAL A 142 -13.83 5.45 11.68
CA VAL A 142 -14.04 4.16 12.37
C VAL A 142 -14.15 4.35 13.87
N CYS A 143 -13.32 5.21 14.47
CA CYS A 143 -13.36 5.44 15.92
C CYS A 143 -14.67 6.08 16.38
N TYR A 144 -15.21 7.07 15.64
CA TYR A 144 -16.31 7.90 16.14
C TYR A 144 -17.63 7.74 15.38
N LYS A 145 -17.62 7.22 14.15
CA LYS A 145 -18.79 7.17 13.27
C LYS A 145 -19.30 5.76 12.98
N VAL A 146 -18.53 4.73 13.29
CA VAL A 146 -18.93 3.32 13.14
C VAL A 146 -19.26 2.75 14.53
N LYS A 147 -20.44 2.19 14.67
CA LYS A 147 -20.85 1.46 15.88
C LYS A 147 -20.34 0.03 15.79
N ALA A 148 -19.44 -0.38 16.68
CA ALA A 148 -18.92 -1.74 16.72
C ALA A 148 -18.57 -2.17 18.15
N VAL A 149 -18.65 -3.48 18.40
CA VAL A 149 -18.25 -4.09 19.68
C VAL A 149 -16.74 -4.05 19.84
N GLN A 150 -16.02 -4.35 18.74
CA GLN A 150 -14.56 -4.30 18.69
C GLN A 150 -14.10 -3.43 17.53
N LYS A 151 -13.12 -2.57 17.78
CA LYS A 151 -12.50 -1.71 16.76
C LYS A 151 -11.03 -2.05 16.59
N ILE A 152 -10.59 -2.15 15.33
CA ILE A 152 -9.25 -2.57 14.96
C ILE A 152 -8.63 -1.51 14.04
N GLY A 153 -7.43 -1.03 14.40
CA GLY A 153 -6.57 -0.26 13.51
C GLY A 153 -5.64 -1.19 12.74
N TRP A 154 -5.34 -0.86 11.48
CA TRP A 154 -4.42 -1.64 10.65
C TRP A 154 -3.31 -0.77 10.09
N VAL A 155 -2.06 -1.24 10.19
CA VAL A 155 -0.87 -0.49 9.79
C VAL A 155 -0.20 -1.24 8.64
N HIS A 156 -0.24 -0.64 7.43
CA HIS A 156 0.25 -1.25 6.19
C HIS A 156 1.65 -0.77 5.77
N PHE A 157 2.21 0.24 6.42
CA PHE A 157 3.50 0.83 6.03
C PHE A 157 4.38 1.18 7.23
N ASP A 158 5.66 1.43 6.97
CA ASP A 158 6.62 1.87 7.98
C ASP A 158 6.32 3.31 8.41
N ILE A 159 5.74 3.45 9.60
CA ILE A 159 5.31 4.74 10.15
C ILE A 159 6.47 5.69 10.47
N SER A 160 7.71 5.22 10.52
CA SER A 160 8.88 6.05 10.75
C SER A 160 9.30 6.85 9.51
N ARG A 161 8.88 6.39 8.32
CA ARG A 161 9.27 6.93 7.01
C ARG A 161 8.25 7.89 6.42
N PHE A 162 7.02 7.84 6.90
CA PHE A 162 5.94 8.70 6.43
C PHE A 162 5.65 9.80 7.46
N GLY A 163 5.31 10.99 6.98
CA GLY A 163 5.01 12.16 7.82
C GLY A 163 3.65 12.07 8.51
N ILE A 164 3.47 11.07 9.39
CA ILE A 164 2.24 10.90 10.17
C ILE A 164 2.15 11.90 11.32
N ASP A 165 0.95 12.33 11.65
CA ASP A 165 0.68 13.12 12.85
C ASP A 165 0.72 12.21 14.08
N ARG A 166 1.89 12.13 14.73
CA ARG A 166 2.12 11.22 15.88
C ARG A 166 1.16 11.45 17.04
N LYS A 167 0.71 12.70 17.27
CA LYS A 167 -0.22 13.01 18.37
C LYS A 167 -1.63 12.54 18.05
N ALA A 168 -2.11 12.82 16.84
CA ALA A 168 -3.42 12.38 16.40
C ALA A 168 -3.48 10.86 16.29
N THR A 169 -2.44 10.22 15.72
CA THR A 169 -2.34 8.76 15.66
C THR A 169 -2.36 8.14 17.06
N ARG A 170 -1.58 8.66 18.01
CA ARG A 170 -1.60 8.19 19.41
C ARG A 170 -3.01 8.24 20.01
N LEU A 171 -3.73 9.33 19.80
CA LEU A 171 -5.08 9.52 20.31
C LEU A 171 -6.06 8.53 19.68
N LEU A 172 -6.08 8.42 18.35
CA LEU A 172 -7.02 7.55 17.63
C LEU A 172 -6.70 6.07 17.85
N TYR A 173 -5.42 5.69 17.78
CA TYR A 173 -5.00 4.31 18.01
C TYR A 173 -5.16 3.86 19.47
N GLY A 174 -5.18 4.80 20.41
CA GLY A 174 -5.58 4.55 21.79
C GLY A 174 -7.01 4.08 21.95
N LEU A 175 -7.90 4.40 21.00
CA LEU A 175 -9.33 4.01 21.00
C LEU A 175 -9.58 2.61 20.41
N TYR A 176 -8.60 2.02 19.71
CA TYR A 176 -8.74 0.66 19.19
C TYR A 176 -8.54 -0.39 20.28
N ASP A 177 -9.25 -1.51 20.16
CA ASP A 177 -9.05 -2.69 21.00
C ASP A 177 -7.84 -3.49 20.58
N ARG A 178 -7.53 -3.49 19.27
CA ARG A 178 -6.38 -4.16 18.66
C ARG A 178 -5.79 -3.30 17.56
N ILE A 179 -4.49 -3.47 17.32
CA ILE A 179 -3.74 -2.83 16.25
C ILE A 179 -2.98 -3.92 15.51
N TYR A 180 -3.32 -4.16 14.25
CA TYR A 180 -2.60 -5.10 13.41
C TYR A 180 -1.54 -4.39 12.59
N ILE A 181 -0.35 -4.99 12.51
CA ILE A 181 0.80 -4.47 11.79
C ILE A 181 1.33 -5.58 10.89
N VAL A 182 1.59 -5.27 9.63
CA VAL A 182 1.81 -6.27 8.58
C VAL A 182 3.18 -6.96 8.60
N SER A 183 4.13 -6.55 9.49
CA SER A 183 5.46 -7.14 9.60
C SER A 183 6.02 -7.07 11.02
N GLU A 184 6.91 -7.98 11.38
CA GLU A 184 7.61 -7.98 12.69
C GLU A 184 8.46 -6.71 12.85
N THR A 185 9.20 -6.33 11.81
CA THR A 185 10.01 -5.11 11.80
C THR A 185 9.13 -3.88 11.96
N GLY A 186 8.00 -3.80 11.25
CA GLY A 186 7.03 -2.72 11.39
C GLY A 186 6.46 -2.62 12.80
N LYS A 187 6.15 -3.77 13.43
CA LYS A 187 5.68 -3.82 14.82
C LYS A 187 6.73 -3.29 15.79
N LYS A 188 7.98 -3.71 15.66
CA LYS A 188 9.08 -3.19 16.51
C LYS A 188 9.19 -1.67 16.42
N ILE A 189 9.13 -1.11 15.21
CA ILE A 189 9.16 0.34 14.97
C ILE A 189 7.95 1.03 15.63
N PHE A 190 6.74 0.49 15.41
CA PHE A 190 5.51 1.03 15.98
C PHE A 190 5.56 1.05 17.52
N ASP A 191 5.95 -0.07 18.13
CA ASP A 191 6.03 -0.23 19.58
C ASP A 191 7.08 0.70 20.21
N GLN A 192 8.18 1.01 19.51
CA GLN A 192 9.16 2.00 19.95
C GLN A 192 8.62 3.44 19.94
N ILE A 193 7.76 3.77 18.98
CA ILE A 193 7.18 5.12 18.85
C ILE A 193 5.99 5.31 19.80
N TYR A 194 5.20 4.24 20.04
CA TYR A 194 3.98 4.24 20.84
C TYR A 194 4.02 3.16 21.92
N LEU A 195 4.93 3.32 22.89
CA LEU A 195 5.14 2.35 23.98
C LEU A 195 3.84 1.99 24.72
N GLU A 196 2.98 2.97 24.92
CA GLU A 196 1.69 2.83 25.62
C GLU A 196 0.65 1.99 24.86
N LEU A 197 0.85 1.76 23.55
CA LEU A 197 -0.04 0.96 22.71
C LEU A 197 0.45 -0.48 22.50
N ARG A 198 1.64 -0.81 22.98
CA ARG A 198 2.33 -2.08 22.71
C ARG A 198 1.49 -3.32 23.03
N GLU A 199 0.73 -3.31 24.12
CA GLU A 199 -0.12 -4.43 24.52
C GLU A 199 -1.31 -4.67 23.56
N LYS A 200 -1.65 -3.67 22.73
CA LYS A 200 -2.70 -3.77 21.75
C LYS A 200 -2.19 -4.24 20.38
N THR A 201 -0.89 -4.19 20.14
CA THR A 201 -0.27 -4.49 18.84
C THR A 201 -0.09 -5.98 18.63
N LYS A 202 -0.38 -6.44 17.42
CA LYS A 202 -0.08 -7.80 16.95
C LYS A 202 0.38 -7.76 15.49
N VAL A 203 1.29 -8.66 15.15
CA VAL A 203 1.61 -8.87 13.74
C VAL A 203 0.49 -9.66 13.07
N TYR A 204 0.10 -9.19 11.90
CA TYR A 204 -0.81 -9.87 11.00
C TYR A 204 -0.28 -9.73 9.57
N HIS A 205 0.46 -10.73 9.12
CA HIS A 205 1.04 -10.74 7.78
C HIS A 205 -0.07 -10.71 6.72
N ASN A 206 0.19 -10.01 5.62
CA ASN A 206 -0.73 -10.04 4.50
C ASN A 206 -0.85 -11.47 3.95
N VAL A 207 -2.08 -11.91 3.77
CA VAL A 207 -2.37 -13.23 3.21
C VAL A 207 -2.18 -13.19 1.70
N ILE A 208 -1.50 -14.21 1.16
CA ILE A 208 -1.38 -14.43 -0.27
C ILE A 208 -1.96 -15.82 -0.56
N SER A 209 -2.95 -15.86 -1.43
CA SER A 209 -3.50 -17.12 -1.92
C SER A 209 -2.62 -17.66 -3.04
N VAL A 210 -1.70 -18.56 -2.70
CA VAL A 210 -0.78 -19.18 -3.67
C VAL A 210 -1.53 -19.81 -4.84
N SER A 211 -2.62 -20.54 -4.56
CA SER A 211 -3.45 -21.18 -5.60
C SER A 211 -4.04 -20.13 -6.56
N SER A 212 -4.61 -19.05 -6.03
CA SER A 212 -5.17 -17.98 -6.85
C SER A 212 -4.11 -17.27 -7.70
N VAL A 213 -2.92 -17.02 -7.14
CA VAL A 213 -1.78 -16.44 -7.88
C VAL A 213 -1.38 -17.33 -9.04
N HIS A 214 -1.28 -18.66 -8.82
CA HIS A 214 -0.95 -19.61 -9.88
C HIS A 214 -2.04 -19.73 -10.94
N GLU A 215 -3.31 -19.77 -10.56
CA GLU A 215 -4.45 -19.80 -11.50
C GLU A 215 -4.45 -18.55 -12.38
N GLN A 216 -4.30 -17.37 -11.77
CA GLN A 216 -4.25 -16.11 -12.49
C GLN A 216 -3.02 -15.99 -13.40
N ALA A 217 -1.90 -16.58 -13.03
CA ALA A 217 -0.70 -16.63 -13.89
C ALA A 217 -0.91 -17.45 -15.18
N CYS A 218 -1.84 -18.41 -15.17
CA CYS A 218 -2.14 -19.23 -16.36
C CYS A 218 -3.00 -18.48 -17.38
N ILE A 219 -3.83 -17.53 -16.94
CA ILE A 219 -4.77 -16.79 -17.80
C ILE A 219 -4.31 -15.35 -18.05
N GLY A 220 -3.30 -14.86 -17.32
CA GLY A 220 -2.78 -13.51 -17.43
C GLY A 220 -1.88 -13.31 -18.65
N GLU A 221 -1.67 -12.04 -18.99
CA GLU A 221 -0.66 -11.65 -19.98
C GLU A 221 0.74 -12.05 -19.54
N SER A 222 1.65 -12.29 -20.49
CA SER A 222 3.06 -12.54 -20.26
C SER A 222 3.91 -11.86 -21.33
N PHE A 223 5.22 -12.12 -21.32
CA PHE A 223 6.13 -11.61 -22.35
C PHE A 223 5.71 -12.12 -23.73
N CYS A 224 5.55 -11.21 -24.66
CA CYS A 224 5.16 -11.52 -26.06
C CYS A 224 6.28 -11.18 -27.06
N ASP A 225 7.44 -10.74 -26.58
CA ASP A 225 8.60 -10.45 -27.43
C ASP A 225 9.44 -11.73 -27.67
N ASP A 226 10.24 -11.72 -28.78
CA ASP A 226 11.13 -12.82 -29.16
C ASP A 226 12.49 -12.80 -28.46
N TYR A 227 12.62 -12.04 -27.36
CA TYR A 227 13.89 -11.91 -26.65
C TYR A 227 14.35 -13.26 -26.07
N LYS A 228 15.64 -13.59 -26.32
CA LYS A 228 16.24 -14.90 -25.93
C LYS A 228 17.17 -14.80 -24.73
N GLY A 229 17.58 -13.59 -24.33
CA GLY A 229 18.38 -13.37 -23.12
C GLY A 229 17.55 -13.48 -21.84
N LYS A 230 18.15 -13.18 -20.71
CA LYS A 230 17.51 -13.26 -19.40
C LYS A 230 16.59 -12.08 -19.13
N ARG A 231 15.38 -12.33 -18.65
CA ARG A 231 14.36 -11.35 -18.30
C ARG A 231 14.38 -11.06 -16.81
N ILE A 232 14.70 -9.82 -16.47
CA ILE A 232 14.55 -9.29 -15.11
C ILE A 232 13.20 -8.57 -15.03
N LEU A 233 12.45 -8.80 -13.94
CA LEU A 233 11.14 -8.20 -13.73
C LEU A 233 11.09 -7.39 -12.44
N THR A 234 10.49 -6.22 -12.51
CA THR A 234 10.05 -5.44 -11.34
C THR A 234 8.57 -5.07 -11.51
N VAL A 235 7.77 -5.34 -10.49
CA VAL A 235 6.33 -4.99 -10.48
C VAL A 235 6.05 -4.00 -9.36
N GLY A 236 5.38 -2.90 -9.69
CA GLY A 236 4.97 -1.88 -8.73
C GLY A 236 4.85 -0.50 -9.34
N ARG A 237 4.23 0.43 -8.58
CA ARG A 237 4.11 1.82 -8.99
C ARG A 237 5.48 2.40 -9.38
N ILE A 238 5.55 3.15 -10.47
CA ILE A 238 6.79 3.81 -10.88
C ILE A 238 6.90 5.15 -10.17
N SER A 239 7.63 5.15 -9.04
CA SER A 239 7.71 6.28 -8.12
C SER A 239 9.05 6.29 -7.35
N PRO A 240 9.45 7.43 -6.77
CA PRO A 240 10.76 7.56 -6.13
C PRO A 240 11.03 6.51 -5.05
N GLU A 241 10.00 6.12 -4.29
CA GLU A 241 10.10 5.12 -3.22
C GLU A 241 10.28 3.69 -3.72
N LYS A 242 9.89 3.40 -4.99
CA LYS A 242 9.98 2.06 -5.58
C LYS A 242 11.31 1.77 -6.28
N GLY A 243 12.16 2.78 -6.47
CA GLY A 243 13.58 2.60 -6.80
C GLY A 243 13.91 2.20 -8.25
N GLN A 244 12.98 2.30 -9.21
CA GLN A 244 13.22 1.91 -10.60
C GLN A 244 14.45 2.60 -11.22
N LYS A 245 14.72 3.86 -10.85
CA LYS A 245 15.92 4.58 -11.32
C LYS A 245 17.23 3.90 -10.89
N VAL A 246 17.25 3.30 -9.70
CA VAL A 246 18.43 2.57 -9.24
C VAL A 246 18.57 1.24 -9.98
N ALA A 247 17.45 0.56 -10.24
CA ALA A 247 17.39 -0.65 -11.05
C ALA A 247 17.91 -0.41 -12.49
N ILE A 248 17.52 0.71 -13.13
CA ILE A 248 18.02 1.08 -14.46
C ILE A 248 19.55 1.28 -14.45
N LYS A 249 20.10 1.91 -13.40
CA LYS A 249 21.55 2.04 -13.24
C LYS A 249 22.25 0.69 -13.01
N ALA A 250 21.63 -0.19 -12.22
CA ALA A 250 22.13 -1.55 -12.00
C ALA A 250 22.19 -2.35 -13.32
N LEU A 251 21.14 -2.24 -14.15
CA LEU A 251 21.13 -2.85 -15.48
C LEU A 251 22.33 -2.36 -16.34
N LYS A 252 22.63 -1.05 -16.33
CA LYS A 252 23.77 -0.50 -17.04
C LYS A 252 25.07 -1.21 -16.66
N LEU A 253 25.32 -1.38 -15.35
CA LEU A 253 26.51 -2.07 -14.85
C LEU A 253 26.57 -3.54 -15.30
N LEU A 254 25.44 -4.24 -15.32
CA LEU A 254 25.35 -5.64 -15.77
C LEU A 254 25.64 -5.78 -17.28
N LEU A 255 25.10 -4.87 -18.10
CA LEU A 255 25.34 -4.87 -19.54
C LEU A 255 26.80 -4.52 -19.89
N GLU A 256 27.47 -3.66 -19.11
CA GLU A 256 28.90 -3.39 -19.24
C GLU A 256 29.75 -4.64 -19.01
N LYS A 257 29.30 -5.56 -18.18
CA LYS A 257 29.89 -6.89 -17.95
C LYS A 257 29.51 -7.93 -19.02
N LYS A 258 28.82 -7.52 -20.09
CA LYS A 258 28.44 -8.36 -21.24
C LYS A 258 27.37 -9.41 -20.96
N TYR A 259 26.60 -9.29 -19.89
CA TYR A 259 25.41 -10.11 -19.71
C TYR A 259 24.33 -9.73 -20.74
N ASP A 260 23.64 -10.70 -21.30
CA ASP A 260 22.48 -10.49 -22.21
C ASP A 260 21.20 -10.42 -21.38
N LEU A 261 20.78 -9.20 -21.02
CA LEU A 261 19.70 -8.91 -20.07
C LEU A 261 18.72 -7.88 -20.62
N ARG A 262 17.44 -8.08 -20.31
CA ARG A 262 16.41 -7.08 -20.49
C ARG A 262 15.61 -6.93 -19.20
N TRP A 263 15.39 -5.67 -18.78
CA TRP A 263 14.64 -5.38 -17.57
C TRP A 263 13.25 -4.86 -17.90
N TYR A 264 12.24 -5.55 -17.42
CA TYR A 264 10.84 -5.25 -17.63
C TYR A 264 10.26 -4.62 -16.36
N PHE A 265 9.54 -3.51 -16.51
CA PHE A 265 8.84 -2.82 -15.45
C PHE A 265 7.33 -2.88 -15.70
N VAL A 266 6.60 -3.52 -14.79
CA VAL A 266 5.14 -3.53 -14.78
C VAL A 266 4.65 -2.51 -13.76
N GLY A 267 3.89 -1.53 -14.20
CA GLY A 267 3.33 -0.45 -13.39
C GLY A 267 3.35 0.88 -14.13
N ASP A 268 2.75 1.87 -13.50
CA ASP A 268 2.76 3.27 -13.93
C ASP A 268 2.98 4.18 -12.71
N GLY A 269 3.20 5.47 -12.91
CA GLY A 269 3.36 6.42 -11.83
C GLY A 269 4.14 7.68 -12.18
N SER A 270 4.31 8.53 -11.17
CA SER A 270 4.87 9.89 -11.32
C SER A 270 6.29 9.94 -11.88
N ASP A 271 7.08 8.89 -11.70
CA ASP A 271 8.47 8.80 -12.16
C ASP A 271 8.64 8.17 -13.56
N MET A 272 7.54 7.75 -14.23
CA MET A 272 7.59 7.09 -15.54
C MET A 272 8.41 7.90 -16.56
N GLY A 273 8.08 9.18 -16.73
CA GLY A 273 8.80 10.05 -17.67
C GLY A 273 10.28 10.19 -17.33
N THR A 274 10.61 10.32 -16.05
CA THR A 274 12.00 10.43 -15.60
C THR A 274 12.78 9.12 -15.80
N CYS A 275 12.15 7.97 -15.59
CA CYS A 275 12.75 6.65 -15.81
C CYS A 275 13.03 6.41 -17.30
N LYS A 276 12.09 6.77 -18.19
CA LYS A 276 12.27 6.68 -19.65
C LYS A 276 13.43 7.57 -20.12
N ALA A 277 13.44 8.84 -19.70
CA ALA A 277 14.54 9.77 -20.04
C ALA A 277 15.89 9.28 -19.52
N MET A 278 15.93 8.66 -18.34
CA MET A 278 17.16 8.05 -17.80
C MET A 278 17.62 6.86 -18.65
N ALA A 279 16.72 5.95 -19.02
CA ALA A 279 17.04 4.80 -19.87
C ALA A 279 17.62 5.27 -21.22
N GLU A 280 17.01 6.27 -21.83
CA GLU A 280 17.48 6.88 -23.08
C GLU A 280 18.89 7.51 -22.92
N SER A 281 19.09 8.33 -21.88
CA SER A 281 20.38 9.00 -21.63
C SER A 281 21.53 8.02 -21.36
N LEU A 282 21.22 6.81 -20.89
CA LEU A 282 22.19 5.73 -20.65
C LEU A 282 22.33 4.76 -21.85
N GLY A 283 21.60 4.99 -22.94
CA GLY A 283 21.62 4.13 -24.13
C GLY A 283 20.99 2.76 -23.91
N LEU A 284 19.94 2.67 -23.08
CA LEU A 284 19.32 1.41 -22.65
C LEU A 284 17.92 1.16 -23.27
N ASN A 285 17.56 1.87 -24.34
CA ASN A 285 16.22 1.81 -24.92
C ASN A 285 15.78 0.39 -25.31
N ASP A 286 16.71 -0.45 -25.78
CA ASP A 286 16.43 -1.83 -26.17
C ASP A 286 16.45 -2.82 -24.99
N SER A 287 16.99 -2.39 -23.84
CA SER A 287 17.18 -3.25 -22.67
C SER A 287 16.26 -2.91 -21.50
N VAL A 288 15.55 -1.78 -21.54
CA VAL A 288 14.55 -1.36 -20.55
C VAL A 288 13.18 -1.31 -21.21
N VAL A 289 12.23 -2.10 -20.69
CA VAL A 289 10.87 -2.20 -21.22
C VAL A 289 9.86 -1.82 -20.16
N PHE A 290 9.01 -0.83 -20.44
CA PHE A 290 7.90 -0.42 -19.59
C PHE A 290 6.61 -1.02 -20.16
N LEU A 291 5.99 -1.94 -19.41
CA LEU A 291 4.79 -2.69 -19.82
C LEU A 291 3.47 -2.00 -19.44
N GLY A 292 3.56 -0.85 -18.73
CA GLY A 292 2.38 -0.17 -18.17
C GLY A 292 1.81 -0.90 -16.96
N GLU A 293 0.71 -0.36 -16.44
CA GLU A 293 0.00 -0.96 -15.33
C GLU A 293 -0.73 -2.24 -15.75
N LYS A 294 -0.67 -3.28 -14.91
CA LYS A 294 -1.36 -4.54 -15.14
C LYS A 294 -2.10 -4.95 -13.86
N ILE A 295 -3.39 -5.22 -13.98
CA ILE A 295 -4.21 -5.76 -12.87
C ILE A 295 -3.68 -7.13 -12.47
N ASN A 296 -3.35 -7.96 -13.47
CA ASN A 296 -2.80 -9.29 -13.30
C ASN A 296 -1.35 -9.38 -13.85
N PRO A 297 -0.33 -9.18 -13.01
CA PRO A 297 1.07 -9.25 -13.43
C PRO A 297 1.67 -10.66 -13.32
N TYR A 298 0.90 -11.66 -12.88
CA TYR A 298 1.43 -12.96 -12.46
C TYR A 298 1.99 -13.80 -13.60
N GLY A 299 1.50 -13.64 -14.83
CA GLY A 299 2.09 -14.30 -15.99
C GLY A 299 3.51 -13.81 -16.28
N PHE A 300 3.81 -12.52 -16.03
CA PHE A 300 5.17 -11.98 -16.11
C PHE A 300 6.04 -12.52 -14.95
N MET A 301 5.51 -12.56 -13.71
CA MET A 301 6.24 -13.09 -12.55
C MET A 301 6.60 -14.57 -12.72
N ARG A 302 5.69 -15.37 -13.30
CA ARG A 302 5.91 -16.80 -13.59
C ARG A 302 7.00 -17.02 -14.61
N ASN A 303 7.13 -16.14 -15.60
CA ASN A 303 7.98 -16.34 -16.78
C ASN A 303 9.22 -15.43 -16.79
N CYS A 304 9.52 -14.69 -15.73
CA CYS A 304 10.78 -13.98 -15.58
C CYS A 304 11.89 -14.93 -15.09
N ASP A 305 13.13 -14.61 -15.44
CA ASP A 305 14.30 -15.36 -14.94
C ASP A 305 14.71 -14.90 -13.55
N ILE A 306 14.56 -13.59 -13.25
CA ILE A 306 14.90 -13.00 -11.95
C ILE A 306 13.85 -11.93 -11.63
N TYR A 307 13.29 -11.96 -10.42
CA TYR A 307 12.45 -10.89 -9.90
C TYR A 307 13.28 -9.94 -9.02
N VAL A 308 13.18 -8.64 -9.26
CA VAL A 308 13.90 -7.64 -8.45
C VAL A 308 12.93 -6.63 -7.86
N GLN A 309 12.96 -6.44 -6.54
CA GLN A 309 12.21 -5.41 -5.82
C GLN A 309 13.17 -4.34 -5.29
N PRO A 310 13.41 -3.25 -6.04
CA PRO A 310 14.42 -2.24 -5.68
C PRO A 310 13.87 -1.12 -4.79
N SER A 311 12.86 -1.41 -3.99
CA SER A 311 12.14 -0.42 -3.18
C SER A 311 12.99 0.18 -2.07
N ARG A 312 12.84 1.49 -1.84
CA ARG A 312 13.43 2.20 -0.69
C ARG A 312 12.63 2.01 0.57
N HIS A 313 11.31 2.00 0.43
CA HIS A 313 10.37 1.95 1.53
C HIS A 313 9.16 1.09 1.15
N GLU A 314 8.86 0.13 2.01
CA GLU A 314 7.67 -0.71 1.97
C GLU A 314 7.19 -0.97 3.41
N GLY A 315 5.93 -1.37 3.56
CA GLY A 315 5.45 -1.94 4.82
C GLY A 315 5.62 -3.45 4.88
N TYR A 316 5.05 -4.14 3.88
CA TYR A 316 5.17 -5.58 3.71
C TYR A 316 5.65 -5.96 2.31
N CYS A 317 5.30 -5.18 1.28
CA CYS A 317 5.55 -5.46 -0.14
C CYS A 317 4.81 -6.71 -0.66
N ILE A 318 3.54 -6.54 -0.99
CA ILE A 318 2.70 -7.62 -1.51
C ILE A 318 3.25 -8.18 -2.83
N THR A 319 3.77 -7.33 -3.72
CA THR A 319 4.35 -7.78 -5.00
C THR A 319 5.57 -8.69 -4.81
N LEU A 320 6.34 -8.50 -3.73
CA LEU A 320 7.41 -9.42 -3.36
C LEU A 320 6.83 -10.77 -2.92
N ALA A 321 5.81 -10.76 -2.04
CA ALA A 321 5.15 -11.98 -1.59
C ALA A 321 4.47 -12.74 -2.73
N GLU A 322 3.89 -12.01 -3.69
CA GLU A 322 3.33 -12.59 -4.92
C GLU A 322 4.41 -13.24 -5.80
N ALA A 323 5.56 -12.58 -5.98
CA ALA A 323 6.68 -13.14 -6.73
C ALA A 323 7.26 -14.41 -6.08
N LEU A 324 7.28 -14.48 -4.76
CA LEU A 324 7.72 -15.64 -3.99
C LEU A 324 6.81 -16.88 -4.14
N CYS A 325 5.61 -16.71 -4.71
CA CYS A 325 4.78 -17.85 -5.10
C CYS A 325 5.37 -18.63 -6.30
N PHE A 326 6.36 -18.08 -7.01
CA PHE A 326 7.00 -18.69 -8.18
C PHE A 326 8.43 -19.12 -7.87
N SER A 327 9.00 -19.98 -8.73
CA SER A 327 10.34 -20.54 -8.52
C SER A 327 11.48 -19.66 -9.00
N CYS A 328 11.21 -18.44 -9.50
CA CYS A 328 12.25 -17.53 -9.95
C CYS A 328 13.08 -17.00 -8.76
N PRO A 329 14.40 -16.79 -8.94
CA PRO A 329 15.22 -16.09 -7.98
C PRO A 329 14.70 -14.66 -7.69
N VAL A 330 14.86 -14.22 -6.43
CA VAL A 330 14.36 -12.93 -5.98
C VAL A 330 15.49 -12.10 -5.37
N VAL A 331 15.65 -10.88 -5.84
CA VAL A 331 16.54 -9.86 -5.27
C VAL A 331 15.68 -8.74 -4.71
N ALA A 332 15.78 -8.46 -3.42
CA ALA A 332 15.09 -7.33 -2.81
C ALA A 332 16.09 -6.40 -2.11
N THR A 333 15.86 -5.12 -2.20
CA THR A 333 16.58 -4.16 -1.37
C THR A 333 16.11 -4.22 0.07
N ARG A 334 16.95 -3.72 1.01
CA ARG A 334 16.65 -3.73 2.43
C ARG A 334 15.60 -2.68 2.81
N PHE A 335 14.33 -3.05 2.68
CA PHE A 335 13.19 -2.31 3.19
C PHE A 335 12.50 -3.05 4.34
N THR A 336 11.61 -2.37 5.07
CA THR A 336 10.83 -2.99 6.15
C THR A 336 10.03 -4.19 5.63
N GLY A 337 10.22 -5.37 6.23
CA GLY A 337 9.57 -6.62 5.83
C GLY A 337 10.28 -7.42 4.72
N ALA A 338 11.35 -6.90 4.08
CA ALA A 338 12.11 -7.67 3.10
C ALA A 338 12.78 -8.90 3.72
N GLU A 339 13.48 -8.70 4.83
CA GLU A 339 14.15 -9.78 5.57
C GLU A 339 13.12 -10.78 6.11
N ASP A 340 11.98 -10.31 6.63
CA ASP A 340 10.91 -11.17 7.14
C ASP A 340 10.38 -12.14 6.06
N GLN A 341 10.31 -11.68 4.80
CA GLN A 341 9.81 -12.49 3.68
C GLN A 341 10.88 -13.42 3.07
N LEU A 342 12.16 -13.03 3.10
CA LEU A 342 13.23 -13.75 2.42
C LEU A 342 14.08 -14.65 3.33
N ILE A 343 13.90 -14.60 4.65
CA ILE A 343 14.74 -15.31 5.63
C ILE A 343 14.83 -16.83 5.43
N ASN A 344 13.83 -17.44 4.83
CA ASN A 344 13.77 -18.90 4.58
C ASN A 344 13.67 -19.23 3.08
N GLN A 345 14.13 -18.32 2.20
CA GLN A 345 14.04 -18.51 0.75
C GLN A 345 15.43 -18.87 0.18
N ASP A 346 15.59 -20.09 -0.29
CA ASP A 346 16.86 -20.58 -0.87
C ASP A 346 17.32 -19.77 -2.10
N LYS A 347 16.38 -19.14 -2.81
CA LYS A 347 16.63 -18.33 -4.00
C LYS A 347 16.33 -16.84 -3.78
N GLY A 348 16.40 -16.38 -2.53
CA GLY A 348 16.14 -14.99 -2.16
C GLY A 348 17.37 -14.32 -1.58
N VAL A 349 17.65 -13.07 -1.99
CA VAL A 349 18.73 -12.27 -1.40
C VAL A 349 18.27 -10.85 -1.09
N VAL A 350 18.68 -10.35 0.09
CA VAL A 350 18.47 -8.95 0.49
C VAL A 350 19.79 -8.19 0.27
N VAL A 351 19.74 -7.13 -0.50
CA VAL A 351 20.89 -6.29 -0.85
C VAL A 351 20.71 -4.84 -0.35
N GLY A 352 21.75 -4.03 -0.42
CA GLY A 352 21.63 -2.59 -0.18
C GLY A 352 20.93 -1.85 -1.33
N MET A 353 20.88 -0.52 -1.22
CA MET A 353 20.11 0.34 -2.13
C MET A 353 20.92 0.91 -3.30
N SER A 354 22.21 0.62 -3.41
CA SER A 354 23.03 1.11 -4.52
C SER A 354 22.82 0.29 -5.79
N ALA A 355 23.14 0.86 -6.93
CA ALA A 355 23.10 0.16 -8.21
C ALA A 355 24.05 -1.04 -8.25
N GLU A 356 25.22 -0.88 -7.63
CA GLU A 356 26.27 -1.90 -7.50
C GLU A 356 25.79 -3.09 -6.67
N GLU A 357 25.13 -2.84 -5.54
CA GLU A 357 24.62 -3.90 -4.67
C GLU A 357 23.48 -4.66 -5.34
N ILE A 358 22.57 -3.96 -6.03
CA ILE A 358 21.50 -4.61 -6.81
C ILE A 358 22.10 -5.44 -7.95
N ALA A 359 23.07 -4.89 -8.69
CA ALA A 359 23.74 -5.63 -9.76
C ALA A 359 24.44 -6.89 -9.23
N SER A 360 25.18 -6.77 -8.12
CA SER A 360 25.82 -7.92 -7.48
C SER A 360 24.83 -8.98 -7.01
N GLY A 361 23.66 -8.57 -6.48
CA GLY A 361 22.60 -9.49 -6.12
C GLY A 361 22.02 -10.24 -7.31
N VAL A 362 21.84 -9.57 -8.44
CA VAL A 362 21.37 -10.18 -9.70
C VAL A 362 22.41 -11.16 -10.23
N GLU A 363 23.71 -10.83 -10.18
CA GLU A 363 24.80 -11.68 -10.66
C GLU A 363 24.85 -13.05 -9.98
N LEU A 364 24.43 -13.15 -8.72
CA LEU A 364 24.35 -14.44 -8.01
C LEU A 364 23.47 -15.49 -8.73
N PHE A 365 22.55 -15.03 -9.58
CA PHE A 365 21.58 -15.86 -10.26
C PHE A 365 21.76 -15.91 -11.80
N LEU A 366 22.85 -15.31 -12.32
CA LEU A 366 23.17 -15.32 -13.74
C LEU A 366 24.17 -16.40 -14.14
N THR A 367 24.79 -17.07 -13.15
CA THR A 367 25.78 -18.12 -13.33
C THR A 367 25.16 -19.49 -13.61
#